data_2c97e1cc4587269c25e7cfb654e74cc4
#
_entry.id   2c97e1cc4587269c25e7cfb654e74cc4
#
_cell.length_a   1.000
_cell.length_b   1.000
_cell.length_c   1.000
_cell.angle_alpha   90.00
_cell.angle_beta   90.00
_cell.angle_gamma   90.00
#
_symmetry.space_group_name_H-M   'P 1'
#
loop_
_entity.id
_entity.type
_entity.pdbx_description
1 polymer ?
#
loop_
_entity_poly.entity_id
_entity_poly.type
_entity_poly.pdbx_seq_one_letter_code
_entity_poly.pdbx_strand_id
1 'polypeptide(L)'
;MKLTSFRVRRYKNVLDSTEVSVEPDVTTLVGMNESGKSTMLDALYRLNPVYNDTFVERDDYPRWRWKRDGRKEDLSVVTPIEATFELDQDDLVALQDALGEGVATPEAIVAGRRYNGERWIHVPVDEGRFLRNALDEHPCSCLLYTSPSPRD
;
A
#
# COMPACT_ATOMS: atom_id res chain seq x y z
N MET A 1 -15.34 2.95 0.75
CA MET A 1 -13.98 3.26 1.32
C MET A 1 -13.84 4.72 1.71
N LYS A 2 -13.26 5.03 2.88
CA LYS A 2 -13.01 6.37 3.40
C LYS A 2 -11.54 6.54 3.79
N LEU A 3 -10.88 7.60 3.31
CA LEU A 3 -9.51 7.94 3.70
C LEU A 3 -9.48 8.39 5.16
N THR A 4 -8.66 7.74 5.99
CA THR A 4 -8.52 8.04 7.43
C THR A 4 -7.16 8.63 7.78
N SER A 5 -6.11 8.22 7.08
CA SER A 5 -4.79 8.80 7.25
C SER A 5 -3.94 8.64 5.99
N PHE A 6 -2.86 9.41 5.91
CA PHE A 6 -1.85 9.23 4.89
C PHE A 6 -0.47 9.59 5.42
N ARG A 7 0.57 9.09 4.75
CA ARG A 7 1.97 9.38 5.07
C ARG A 7 2.77 9.60 3.79
N VAL A 8 3.54 10.66 3.77
CA VAL A 8 4.43 11.01 2.65
C VAL A 8 5.87 10.81 3.06
N ARG A 9 6.64 10.08 2.27
CA ARG A 9 8.04 9.80 2.54
C ARG A 9 8.91 10.08 1.32
N ARG A 10 10.05 10.75 1.54
CA ARG A 10 11.07 10.98 0.52
C ARG A 10 10.50 11.60 -0.77
N TYR A 11 9.62 12.60 -0.62
CA TYR A 11 9.00 13.28 -1.73
C TYR A 11 9.33 14.78 -1.70
N LYS A 12 9.99 15.29 -2.74
CA LYS A 12 10.44 16.69 -2.88
C LYS A 12 11.20 17.17 -1.64
N ASN A 13 10.58 18.06 -0.85
CA ASN A 13 11.14 18.61 0.39
C ASN A 13 10.71 17.84 1.65
N VAL A 14 9.81 16.88 1.53
CA VAL A 14 9.33 16.05 2.65
C VAL A 14 10.14 14.77 2.74
N LEU A 15 10.83 14.55 3.86
CA LEU A 15 11.50 13.29 4.14
C LEU A 15 10.57 12.25 4.70
N ASP A 16 9.80 12.66 5.69
CA ASP A 16 8.79 11.87 6.36
C ASP A 16 7.82 12.85 7.03
N SER A 17 6.56 12.79 6.62
CA SER A 17 5.50 13.63 7.19
C SER A 17 5.01 13.12 8.54
N THR A 18 5.46 11.91 8.96
CA THR A 18 4.73 11.11 9.93
C THR A 18 3.32 10.78 9.41
N GLU A 19 2.50 10.14 10.20
CA GLU A 19 1.12 9.87 9.83
C GLU A 19 0.27 11.12 10.02
N VAL A 20 -0.47 11.48 8.97
CA VAL A 20 -1.39 12.62 8.95
C VAL A 20 -2.80 12.09 8.98
N SER A 21 -3.52 12.31 10.08
CA SER A 21 -4.93 11.93 10.21
C SER A 21 -5.82 12.82 9.34
N VAL A 22 -6.83 12.21 8.76
CA VAL A 22 -7.82 12.89 7.91
C VAL A 22 -9.17 12.86 8.62
N GLU A 23 -9.71 14.04 8.90
CA GLU A 23 -11.02 14.18 9.53
C GLU A 23 -12.15 13.93 8.51
N PRO A 24 -13.34 13.48 8.98
CA PRO A 24 -14.45 13.14 8.10
C PRO A 24 -14.93 14.26 7.20
N ASP A 25 -14.96 15.48 7.73
CA ASP A 25 -15.53 16.63 7.02
C ASP A 25 -14.47 17.53 6.40
N VAL A 26 -13.55 18.06 7.22
CA VAL A 26 -12.53 19.01 6.76
C VAL A 26 -11.23 18.78 7.50
N THR A 27 -10.16 18.55 6.76
CA THR A 27 -8.79 18.51 7.29
C THR A 27 -8.03 19.74 6.83
N THR A 28 -7.50 20.50 7.76
CA THR A 28 -6.73 21.71 7.46
C THR A 28 -5.25 21.52 7.77
N LEU A 29 -4.41 21.69 6.76
CA LEU A 29 -2.95 21.68 6.93
C LEU A 29 -2.45 23.11 7.19
N VAL A 30 -1.92 23.35 8.38
CA VAL A 30 -1.40 24.65 8.80
C VAL A 30 0.11 24.59 8.95
N GLY A 31 0.79 25.66 8.60
CA GLY A 31 2.25 25.78 8.74
C GLY A 31 2.81 26.92 7.90
N MET A 32 4.10 27.22 8.09
CA MET A 32 4.80 28.26 7.33
C MET A 32 4.85 27.94 5.83
N ASN A 33 5.10 28.95 5.01
CA ASN A 33 5.37 28.74 3.59
C ASN A 33 6.59 27.82 3.45
N GLU A 34 6.59 26.98 2.41
CA GLU A 34 7.62 25.97 2.13
C GLU A 34 7.72 24.81 3.15
N SER A 35 6.82 24.73 4.14
CA SER A 35 6.79 23.62 5.11
C SER A 35 6.38 22.26 4.51
N GLY A 36 6.07 22.19 3.23
CA GLY A 36 5.71 20.96 2.54
C GLY A 36 4.21 20.65 2.44
N LYS A 37 3.32 21.59 2.87
CA LYS A 37 1.85 21.39 2.79
C LYS A 37 1.38 21.03 1.38
N SER A 38 1.72 21.85 0.39
CA SER A 38 1.36 21.62 -1.01
C SER A 38 2.03 20.34 -1.56
N THR A 39 3.22 20.02 -1.10
CA THR A 39 3.92 18.78 -1.45
C THR A 39 3.18 17.55 -0.94
N MET A 40 2.65 17.60 0.28
CA MET A 40 1.86 16.48 0.84
C MET A 40 0.55 16.29 0.08
N LEU A 41 -0.15 17.37 -0.28
CA LEU A 41 -1.36 17.30 -1.09
C LEU A 41 -1.08 16.82 -2.53
N ASP A 42 0.03 17.25 -3.13
CA ASP A 42 0.48 16.78 -4.45
C ASP A 42 0.81 15.26 -4.42
N ALA A 43 1.48 14.79 -3.37
CA ALA A 43 1.74 13.36 -3.20
C ALA A 43 0.43 12.56 -3.05
N LEU A 44 -0.51 13.06 -2.24
CA LEU A 44 -1.82 12.43 -2.05
C LEU A 44 -2.63 12.39 -3.35
N TYR A 45 -2.65 13.47 -4.13
CA TYR A 45 -3.27 13.50 -5.46
C TYR A 45 -2.66 12.43 -6.38
N ARG A 46 -1.34 12.26 -6.36
CA ARG A 46 -0.62 11.29 -7.22
C ARG A 46 -0.80 9.82 -6.80
N LEU A 47 -1.40 9.55 -5.65
CA LEU A 47 -1.79 8.18 -5.30
C LEU A 47 -2.78 7.60 -6.32
N ASN A 48 -3.81 8.39 -6.68
CA ASN A 48 -4.79 8.03 -7.71
C ASN A 48 -5.21 9.27 -8.53
N PRO A 49 -4.33 9.76 -9.42
CA PRO A 49 -4.58 10.99 -10.16
C PRO A 49 -5.67 10.81 -11.20
N VAL A 50 -6.46 11.87 -11.40
CA VAL A 50 -7.49 11.94 -12.46
C VAL A 50 -6.83 11.97 -13.85
N TYR A 51 -5.72 12.69 -13.96
CA TYR A 51 -4.87 12.70 -15.15
C TYR A 51 -3.71 11.73 -14.93
N ASN A 52 -3.06 11.29 -16.01
CA ASN A 52 -1.98 10.30 -15.94
C ASN A 52 -0.67 10.89 -15.35
N ASP A 53 -0.77 11.59 -14.22
CA ASP A 53 0.35 12.15 -13.49
C ASP A 53 1.07 11.05 -12.71
N THR A 54 2.29 10.76 -13.13
CA THR A 54 3.16 9.79 -12.46
C THR A 54 4.22 10.49 -11.63
N PHE A 55 4.80 9.77 -10.69
CA PHE A 55 6.01 10.24 -10.02
C PHE A 55 7.19 10.17 -10.99
N VAL A 56 8.07 11.18 -10.94
CA VAL A 56 9.32 11.22 -11.68
C VAL A 56 10.45 11.16 -10.66
N GLU A 57 11.08 10.00 -10.52
CA GLU A 57 12.13 9.73 -9.51
C GLU A 57 13.18 10.84 -9.45
N ARG A 58 13.71 11.26 -10.62
CA ARG A 58 14.75 12.26 -10.72
C ARG A 58 14.36 13.65 -10.21
N ASP A 59 13.08 14.02 -10.41
CA ASP A 59 12.58 15.37 -10.11
C ASP A 59 11.88 15.44 -8.77
N ASP A 60 11.23 14.36 -8.37
CA ASP A 60 10.38 14.27 -7.19
C ASP A 60 11.10 13.70 -5.96
N TYR A 61 12.19 12.94 -6.13
CA TYR A 61 12.98 12.46 -4.99
C TYR A 61 13.78 13.61 -4.37
N PRO A 62 13.99 13.65 -3.03
CA PRO A 62 14.80 14.68 -2.39
C PRO A 62 16.21 14.77 -2.98
N ARG A 63 16.52 15.84 -3.73
CA ARG A 63 17.73 15.97 -4.54
C ARG A 63 19.03 15.74 -3.79
N TRP A 64 19.10 16.22 -2.54
CA TRP A 64 20.27 16.08 -1.68
C TRP A 64 20.50 14.66 -1.18
N ARG A 65 19.49 13.79 -1.25
CA ARG A 65 19.59 12.36 -0.92
C ARG A 65 19.73 11.45 -2.13
N TRP A 66 19.28 11.88 -3.29
CA TRP A 66 19.15 11.06 -4.49
C TRP A 66 20.43 10.27 -4.83
N LYS A 67 21.60 10.95 -4.87
CA LYS A 67 22.89 10.29 -5.16
C LYS A 67 23.34 9.30 -4.06
N ARG A 68 23.03 9.62 -2.81
CA ARG A 68 23.43 8.79 -1.67
C ARG A 68 22.59 7.55 -1.56
N ASP A 69 21.27 7.72 -1.67
CA ASP A 69 20.30 6.64 -1.48
C ASP A 69 20.27 5.74 -2.72
N GLY A 70 20.39 6.27 -3.95
CA GLY A 70 20.47 5.50 -5.19
C GLY A 70 21.72 4.63 -5.36
N ARG A 71 22.73 4.80 -4.48
CA ARG A 71 23.86 3.85 -4.40
C ARG A 71 23.57 2.65 -3.51
N LYS A 72 22.52 2.70 -2.70
CA LYS A 72 22.19 1.71 -1.68
C LYS A 72 20.97 0.88 -2.03
N GLU A 73 20.01 1.51 -2.70
CA GLU A 73 18.72 0.93 -3.03
C GLU A 73 18.23 1.42 -4.39
N ASP A 74 17.36 0.65 -5.02
CA ASP A 74 16.64 1.07 -6.22
C ASP A 74 15.55 2.07 -5.81
N LEU A 75 15.71 3.33 -6.21
CA LEU A 75 14.79 4.40 -5.85
C LEU A 75 13.42 4.23 -6.52
N SER A 76 13.35 3.52 -7.64
CA SER A 76 12.11 3.29 -8.38
C SER A 76 11.05 2.52 -7.58
N VAL A 77 11.48 1.65 -6.67
CA VAL A 77 10.60 0.85 -5.81
C VAL A 77 10.23 1.55 -4.49
N VAL A 78 10.82 2.70 -4.21
CA VAL A 78 10.47 3.50 -3.02
C VAL A 78 9.04 4.00 -3.13
N THR A 79 8.30 3.97 -2.02
CA THR A 79 6.90 4.43 -1.93
C THR A 79 6.86 5.85 -1.36
N PRO A 80 6.61 6.88 -2.19
CA PRO A 80 6.50 8.27 -1.72
C PRO A 80 5.20 8.57 -0.98
N ILE A 81 4.15 7.81 -1.22
CA ILE A 81 2.83 8.00 -0.59
C ILE A 81 2.21 6.67 -0.17
N GLU A 82 1.75 6.62 1.06
CA GLU A 82 0.91 5.56 1.62
C GLU A 82 -0.35 6.20 2.20
N ALA A 83 -1.49 5.56 2.03
CA ALA A 83 -2.76 6.02 2.56
C ALA A 83 -3.55 4.86 3.16
N THR A 84 -4.19 5.12 4.29
CA THR A 84 -5.02 4.17 5.02
C THR A 84 -6.48 4.49 4.74
N PHE A 85 -7.24 3.48 4.38
CA PHE A 85 -8.65 3.58 4.07
C PHE A 85 -9.44 2.66 4.99
N GLU A 86 -10.44 3.21 5.67
CA GLU A 86 -11.50 2.46 6.34
C GLU A 86 -12.45 1.88 5.31
N LEU A 87 -12.84 0.62 5.50
CA LEU A 87 -13.74 -0.10 4.61
C LEU A 87 -15.18 0.03 5.09
N ASP A 88 -16.09 0.21 4.15
CA ASP A 88 -17.52 0.11 4.40
C ASP A 88 -18.03 -1.33 4.16
N GLN A 89 -19.32 -1.55 4.40
CA GLN A 89 -19.91 -2.88 4.30
C GLN A 89 -19.87 -3.42 2.86
N ASP A 90 -20.03 -2.56 1.86
CA ASP A 90 -20.00 -2.96 0.45
C ASP A 90 -18.58 -3.35 0.03
N ASP A 91 -17.56 -2.66 0.55
CA ASP A 91 -16.15 -3.00 0.34
C ASP A 91 -15.80 -4.37 0.94
N LEU A 92 -16.32 -4.66 2.14
CA LEU A 92 -16.09 -5.94 2.81
C LEU A 92 -16.73 -7.10 2.04
N VAL A 93 -17.93 -6.90 1.48
CA VAL A 93 -18.60 -7.90 0.63
C VAL A 93 -17.76 -8.15 -0.63
N ALA A 94 -17.31 -7.10 -1.32
CA ALA A 94 -16.47 -7.25 -2.50
C ALA A 94 -15.13 -7.95 -2.19
N LEU A 95 -14.57 -7.71 -1.00
CA LEU A 95 -13.35 -8.37 -0.56
C LEU A 95 -13.56 -9.87 -0.27
N GLN A 96 -14.68 -10.21 0.34
CA GLN A 96 -15.06 -11.60 0.61
C GLN A 96 -15.35 -12.37 -0.70
N ASP A 97 -15.99 -11.73 -1.67
CA ASP A 97 -16.22 -12.32 -2.99
C ASP A 97 -14.90 -12.60 -3.74
N ALA A 98 -13.89 -11.72 -3.55
CA ALA A 98 -12.59 -11.86 -4.22
C ALA A 98 -11.64 -12.84 -3.54
N LEU A 99 -11.64 -12.94 -2.21
CA LEU A 99 -10.65 -13.69 -1.42
C LEU A 99 -11.23 -14.95 -0.76
N GLY A 100 -12.54 -15.11 -0.79
CA GLY A 100 -13.25 -16.17 -0.09
C GLY A 100 -13.78 -15.73 1.28
N GLU A 101 -14.85 -16.40 1.70
CA GLU A 101 -15.60 -16.05 2.92
C GLU A 101 -14.73 -16.16 4.18
N GLY A 102 -14.68 -15.10 4.96
CA GLY A 102 -13.98 -15.03 6.24
C GLY A 102 -12.44 -15.02 6.16
N VAL A 103 -11.84 -14.91 4.97
CA VAL A 103 -10.39 -14.79 4.78
C VAL A 103 -9.88 -13.40 5.17
N ALA A 104 -10.65 -12.38 4.84
CA ALA A 104 -10.31 -11.00 5.17
C ALA A 104 -11.54 -10.28 5.74
N THR A 105 -11.39 -9.74 6.94
CA THR A 105 -12.36 -8.84 7.57
C THR A 105 -11.63 -7.64 8.19
N PRO A 106 -10.78 -6.96 7.41
CA PRO A 106 -10.02 -5.85 7.96
C PRO A 106 -10.93 -4.64 8.18
N GLU A 107 -10.68 -3.90 9.26
CA GLU A 107 -11.31 -2.60 9.48
C GLU A 107 -10.75 -1.55 8.51
N ALA A 108 -9.47 -1.69 8.16
CA ALA A 108 -8.77 -0.78 7.26
C ALA A 108 -7.76 -1.50 6.36
N ILE A 109 -7.49 -0.89 5.21
CA ILE A 109 -6.45 -1.31 4.27
C ILE A 109 -5.45 -0.17 4.05
N VAL A 110 -4.24 -0.51 3.66
CA VAL A 110 -3.21 0.46 3.28
C VAL A 110 -2.93 0.33 1.79
N ALA A 111 -3.00 1.43 1.08
CA ALA A 111 -2.63 1.50 -0.33
C ALA A 111 -1.46 2.46 -0.54
N GLY A 112 -0.60 2.17 -1.47
CA GLY A 112 0.53 3.02 -1.81
C GLY A 112 0.86 3.01 -3.29
N ARG A 113 1.67 3.97 -3.70
CA ARG A 113 2.19 4.05 -5.06
C ARG A 113 3.69 4.27 -5.03
N ARG A 114 4.43 3.51 -5.84
CA ARG A 114 5.89 3.59 -5.98
C ARG A 114 6.30 4.63 -7.01
N TYR A 115 7.57 5.01 -7.02
CA TYR A 115 8.12 5.91 -8.03
C TYR A 115 8.02 5.36 -9.46
N ASN A 116 8.12 4.05 -9.65
CA ASN A 116 7.93 3.39 -10.95
C ASN A 116 6.46 3.40 -11.43
N GLY A 117 5.54 3.99 -10.64
CA GLY A 117 4.10 4.05 -10.96
C GLY A 117 3.30 2.83 -10.49
N GLU A 118 3.97 1.78 -9.99
CA GLU A 118 3.31 0.59 -9.45
C GLU A 118 2.48 0.95 -8.23
N ARG A 119 1.23 0.49 -8.21
CA ARG A 119 0.32 0.61 -7.06
C ARG A 119 0.32 -0.70 -6.30
N TRP A 120 0.25 -0.61 -5.00
CA TRP A 120 0.11 -1.78 -4.14
C TRP A 120 -0.95 -1.53 -3.06
N ILE A 121 -1.56 -2.60 -2.62
CA ILE A 121 -2.53 -2.60 -1.53
C ILE A 121 -2.11 -3.68 -0.55
N HIS A 122 -2.08 -3.32 0.72
CA HIS A 122 -1.90 -4.26 1.81
C HIS A 122 -3.25 -4.50 2.50
N VAL A 123 -3.71 -5.74 2.42
CA VAL A 123 -4.93 -6.22 3.07
C VAL A 123 -4.51 -7.19 4.14
N PRO A 124 -4.81 -6.96 5.42
CA PRO A 124 -4.62 -7.95 6.47
C PRO A 124 -5.52 -9.17 6.21
N VAL A 125 -4.93 -10.33 6.00
CA VAL A 125 -5.64 -11.59 5.73
C VAL A 125 -5.23 -12.68 6.70
N ASP A 126 -6.14 -13.61 7.02
CA ASP A 126 -5.82 -14.87 7.68
C ASP A 126 -5.25 -15.85 6.62
N GLU A 127 -3.91 -15.91 6.55
CA GLU A 127 -3.21 -16.76 5.58
C GLU A 127 -3.60 -18.25 5.73
N GLY A 128 -3.82 -18.72 6.97
CA GLY A 128 -4.20 -20.11 7.22
C GLY A 128 -5.59 -20.43 6.67
N ARG A 129 -6.50 -19.49 6.73
CA ARG A 129 -7.85 -19.62 6.18
C ARG A 129 -7.86 -19.51 4.67
N PHE A 130 -7.10 -18.56 4.12
CA PHE A 130 -6.92 -18.42 2.68
C PHE A 130 -6.37 -19.71 2.05
N LEU A 131 -5.33 -20.30 2.64
CA LEU A 131 -4.74 -21.55 2.16
C LEU A 131 -5.73 -22.72 2.24
N ARG A 132 -6.53 -22.82 3.30
CA ARG A 132 -7.56 -23.86 3.41
C ARG A 132 -8.59 -23.74 2.29
N ASN A 133 -9.14 -22.53 2.09
CA ASN A 133 -10.13 -22.29 1.05
C ASN A 133 -9.55 -22.61 -0.36
N ALA A 134 -8.32 -22.17 -0.62
CA ALA A 134 -7.65 -22.46 -1.90
C ALA A 134 -7.38 -23.96 -2.13
N LEU A 135 -7.09 -24.72 -1.07
CA LEU A 135 -6.89 -26.17 -1.15
C LEU A 135 -8.21 -26.92 -1.31
N ASP A 136 -9.31 -26.43 -0.73
CA ASP A 136 -10.65 -27.01 -0.89
C ASP A 136 -11.19 -26.80 -2.32
N GLU A 137 -10.93 -25.63 -2.93
CA GLU A 137 -11.29 -25.36 -4.32
C GLU A 137 -10.41 -26.10 -5.34
N HIS A 138 -9.15 -26.33 -5.00
CA HIS A 138 -8.17 -27.01 -5.83
C HIS A 138 -7.49 -28.15 -5.07
N PRO A 139 -8.14 -29.31 -4.86
CA PRO A 139 -7.53 -30.43 -4.16
C PRO A 139 -6.30 -30.90 -4.90
N CYS A 140 -5.12 -30.52 -4.41
CA CYS A 140 -3.85 -31.00 -4.92
C CYS A 140 -3.70 -32.50 -4.61
N SER A 141 -3.99 -33.35 -5.55
CA SER A 141 -3.74 -34.79 -5.46
C SER A 141 -2.24 -35.17 -5.39
N CYS A 142 -1.37 -34.17 -5.46
CA CYS A 142 0.10 -34.36 -5.48
C CYS A 142 0.75 -34.55 -4.11
N LEU A 143 0.04 -34.33 -3.00
CA LEU A 143 0.64 -34.40 -1.64
C LEU A 143 0.54 -35.79 -0.98
N LEU A 144 0.10 -36.83 -1.68
CA LEU A 144 -0.02 -38.18 -1.13
C LEU A 144 1.14 -39.13 -1.45
N TYR A 145 2.29 -38.63 -1.91
CA TYR A 145 3.48 -39.46 -2.10
C TYR A 145 4.53 -39.23 -1.01
N THR A 146 4.21 -39.55 0.24
CA THR A 146 5.21 -40.01 1.20
C THR A 146 5.00 -41.51 1.38
N SER A 147 5.50 -42.26 0.44
CA SER A 147 5.72 -43.69 0.58
C SER A 147 6.76 -43.92 1.67
N PRO A 148 6.48 -44.64 2.74
CA PRO A 148 7.53 -45.01 3.69
C PRO A 148 8.47 -45.96 2.96
N SER A 149 9.76 -45.62 2.94
CA SER A 149 10.83 -46.47 2.47
C SER A 149 10.84 -47.78 3.30
N PRO A 150 10.81 -48.97 2.68
CA PRO A 150 10.98 -50.22 3.42
C PRO A 150 12.41 -50.24 4.00
N ARG A 151 12.49 -50.43 5.28
CA ARG A 151 13.75 -50.77 5.94
C ARG A 151 14.00 -52.27 5.76
N ASP A 152 15.09 -52.60 5.10
CA ASP A 152 15.81 -53.83 5.31
C ASP A 152 16.77 -53.70 6.48
#